data_1e44edeeb3d3577b7465e95d7a9c9208
#
_entry.id   1e44edeeb3d3577b7465e95d7a9c9208
#
_cell.length_a   1.000
_cell.length_b   1.000
_cell.length_c   1.000
_cell.angle_alpha   90.00
_cell.angle_beta   90.00
_cell.angle_gamma   90.00
#
_symmetry.space_group_name_H-M   'P 1'
#
loop_
_entity.id
_entity.type
_entity.pdbx_description
1 polymer ?
#
loop_
_entity_poly.entity_id
_entity_poly.type
_entity_poly.pdbx_seq_one_letter_code
_entity_poly.pdbx_strand_id
1 'polypeptide(L)'
;FLDKEGMKNRIIFLRSFDREQIKSALVMIASVAAFVSTVGSQMVFAGIKAPESSLPSLADMLERANPSVVNIATRTTVVEQNRLLADPFFRQFFDLPESGRRYQRTQSAGSGVIVDSGKGLIVTNNHVIDRADEIMVGLSDGRTLIARLIGKDPQVDLALLEVEADELQHLEFAEISKVRVGDYVVAIGNPFGLSQTVTSGIVSALGRSGLGIEGYEDFIQTDAPINPGNSGGALVDLSGRLIGINTAIYAPSGGNVGIGFAIPANMVEAIVDQLLSKGEVNRGYLGIVVQAVNADLAEAFNIESDQGLPRGVIVVDVEPGSSGELAGFEPGDIILGINGKSIRRPADFESQTAITFLGDSVSVEIIRQQTEKSLMLEVISHTQD
;
A
#
# COMPACT_ATOMS: atom_id res chain seq x y z
N PHE A 1 54.57 28.90 43.73
CA PHE A 1 55.66 29.79 43.38
C PHE A 1 55.17 30.79 42.35
N LEU A 2 54.60 31.92 42.76
CA LEU A 2 54.20 33.02 41.87
C LEU A 2 55.39 34.00 41.88
N ASP A 3 55.92 34.17 40.70
CA ASP A 3 57.03 35.02 40.37
C ASP A 3 56.71 36.51 40.74
N LYS A 4 57.43 37.07 41.66
CA LYS A 4 57.29 38.44 42.14
C LYS A 4 57.77 39.51 41.14
N GLU A 5 58.48 39.15 40.08
CA GLU A 5 58.92 40.07 39.01
C GLU A 5 57.82 40.42 37.99
N GLY A 6 56.87 39.49 37.69
CA GLY A 6 55.79 39.75 36.79
C GLY A 6 54.76 40.81 37.21
N MET A 7 54.68 41.05 38.55
CA MET A 7 53.74 42.01 39.13
C MET A 7 54.26 43.47 39.20
N LYS A 8 55.59 43.68 39.23
CA LYS A 8 56.17 45.02 39.17
C LYS A 8 56.08 45.68 37.80
N ASN A 9 56.17 44.95 36.72
CA ASN A 9 56.10 45.51 35.37
C ASN A 9 54.66 45.89 34.94
N ARG A 10 53.62 45.34 35.57
CA ARG A 10 52.21 45.74 35.26
C ARG A 10 51.80 47.05 35.96
N ILE A 11 52.43 47.41 37.07
CA ILE A 11 52.10 48.66 37.76
C ILE A 11 52.78 49.85 37.14
N ILE A 12 53.92 49.67 36.46
CA ILE A 12 54.64 50.76 35.77
C ILE A 12 53.94 51.24 34.52
N PHE A 13 53.18 50.36 33.83
CA PHE A 13 52.49 50.75 32.62
C PHE A 13 51.26 51.65 32.84
N LEU A 14 50.69 51.67 34.04
CA LEU A 14 49.53 52.50 34.41
C LEU A 14 49.89 53.89 34.88
N ARG A 15 51.19 54.22 35.02
CA ARG A 15 51.63 55.55 35.54
C ARG A 15 51.98 56.58 34.47
N SER A 16 51.91 56.21 33.19
CA SER A 16 52.29 57.10 32.08
C SER A 16 51.12 57.74 31.29
N PHE A 17 49.89 57.50 31.73
CA PHE A 17 48.76 58.16 31.13
C PHE A 17 48.41 59.47 31.80
N ASP A 18 48.45 60.58 31.06
CA ASP A 18 48.05 61.88 31.55
C ASP A 18 46.53 61.85 31.91
N ARG A 19 46.14 62.59 32.90
CA ARG A 19 44.74 62.69 33.36
C ARG A 19 43.74 63.01 32.24
N GLU A 20 44.18 63.79 31.29
CA GLU A 20 43.36 64.17 30.15
C GLU A 20 43.15 62.98 29.16
N GLN A 21 44.16 62.14 28.98
CA GLN A 21 44.05 60.94 28.15
C GLN A 21 43.12 59.92 28.79
N ILE A 22 43.13 59.79 30.12
CA ILE A 22 42.20 58.88 30.86
C ILE A 22 40.76 59.42 30.74
N LYS A 23 40.56 60.73 30.84
CA LYS A 23 39.21 61.31 30.65
C LYS A 23 38.71 61.13 29.24
N SER A 24 39.53 61.32 28.23
CA SER A 24 39.16 61.10 26.82
C SER A 24 38.82 59.65 26.55
N ALA A 25 39.57 58.70 27.08
CA ALA A 25 39.27 57.26 26.97
C ALA A 25 37.95 56.88 27.65
N LEU A 26 37.68 57.43 28.84
CA LEU A 26 36.43 57.20 29.59
C LEU A 26 35.23 57.81 28.85
N VAL A 27 35.35 58.99 28.27
CA VAL A 27 34.30 59.62 27.45
C VAL A 27 34.04 58.80 26.17
N MET A 28 35.09 58.26 25.53
CA MET A 28 34.96 57.42 24.35
C MET A 28 34.28 56.08 24.70
N ILE A 29 34.64 55.47 25.80
CA ILE A 29 34.00 54.22 26.27
C ILE A 29 32.53 54.47 26.65
N ALA A 30 32.23 55.59 27.34
CA ALA A 30 30.87 55.99 27.68
C ALA A 30 30.02 56.27 26.42
N SER A 31 30.61 56.92 25.40
CA SER A 31 29.94 57.19 24.14
C SER A 31 29.66 55.92 23.30
N VAL A 32 30.61 54.98 23.29
CA VAL A 32 30.42 53.66 22.65
C VAL A 32 29.38 52.83 23.41
N ALA A 33 29.39 52.87 24.71
CA ALA A 33 28.37 52.16 25.52
C ALA A 33 26.97 52.77 25.35
N ALA A 34 26.87 54.13 25.25
CA ALA A 34 25.60 54.79 24.95
C ALA A 34 25.10 54.51 23.50
N PHE A 35 26.02 54.41 22.53
CA PHE A 35 25.66 54.07 21.16
C PHE A 35 25.23 52.61 21.04
N VAL A 36 25.89 51.69 21.72
CA VAL A 36 25.49 50.27 21.75
C VAL A 36 24.15 50.09 22.47
N SER A 37 23.85 50.85 23.52
CA SER A 37 22.57 50.83 24.21
C SER A 37 21.42 51.42 23.41
N THR A 38 21.66 52.47 22.61
CA THR A 38 20.64 53.07 21.75
C THR A 38 20.37 52.28 20.46
N VAL A 39 21.38 51.61 19.89
CA VAL A 39 21.22 50.75 18.73
C VAL A 39 20.63 49.38 19.13
N GLY A 40 20.97 48.89 20.32
CA GLY A 40 20.43 47.65 20.87
C GLY A 40 18.95 47.71 21.28
N SER A 41 18.41 48.93 21.53
CA SER A 41 17.00 49.08 21.95
C SER A 41 16.04 49.26 20.76
N GLN A 42 16.52 49.32 19.53
CA GLN A 42 15.70 49.33 18.30
C GLN A 42 15.90 48.12 17.39
N MET A 43 16.55 47.09 17.85
CA MET A 43 16.17 45.78 17.33
C MET A 43 14.74 45.53 17.80
N VAL A 44 13.78 46.16 17.12
CA VAL A 44 12.46 45.63 16.96
C VAL A 44 12.67 44.15 16.69
N PHE A 45 12.29 43.29 17.65
CA PHE A 45 11.84 41.96 17.30
C PHE A 45 10.69 42.17 16.30
N ALA A 46 11.02 42.47 15.05
CA ALA A 46 10.20 42.07 13.96
C ALA A 46 10.06 40.57 14.22
N GLY A 47 8.97 40.20 14.89
CA GLY A 47 8.63 38.83 15.09
C GLY A 47 8.79 38.21 13.71
N ILE A 48 9.80 37.40 13.55
CA ILE A 48 9.79 36.38 12.55
C ILE A 48 8.54 35.61 12.95
N LYS A 49 7.36 36.04 12.42
CA LYS A 49 6.26 35.12 12.27
C LYS A 49 6.93 33.99 11.49
N ALA A 50 7.27 32.92 12.19
CA ALA A 50 7.47 31.66 11.52
C ALA A 50 6.29 31.60 10.53
N PRO A 51 6.52 31.37 9.22
CA PRO A 51 5.41 31.17 8.34
C PRO A 51 4.52 30.18 9.10
N GLU A 52 3.23 30.51 9.24
CA GLU A 52 2.20 29.55 9.59
C GLU A 52 2.13 28.52 8.43
N SER A 53 3.24 27.87 8.16
CA SER A 53 3.23 26.57 7.53
C SER A 53 2.71 25.68 8.63
N SER A 54 1.40 25.45 8.62
CA SER A 54 0.83 24.32 9.33
C SER A 54 1.77 23.14 9.05
N LEU A 55 2.32 22.55 10.10
CA LEU A 55 3.09 21.31 9.95
C LEU A 55 2.26 20.39 9.05
N PRO A 56 2.87 19.73 8.06
CA PRO A 56 2.12 18.84 7.20
C PRO A 56 1.34 17.86 8.06
N SER A 57 0.04 17.90 7.98
CA SER A 57 -0.88 17.07 8.76
C SER A 57 -1.72 16.23 7.80
N LEU A 58 -1.96 14.99 8.17
CA LEU A 58 -2.87 14.09 7.46
C LEU A 58 -4.31 14.22 7.96
N ALA A 59 -4.55 15.04 9.01
CA ALA A 59 -5.84 15.10 9.70
C ALA A 59 -7.02 15.38 8.76
N ASP A 60 -6.91 16.42 7.92
CA ASP A 60 -8.00 16.81 7.01
C ASP A 60 -8.32 15.72 5.97
N MET A 61 -7.31 14.98 5.52
CA MET A 61 -7.50 13.83 4.62
C MET A 61 -8.17 12.68 5.36
N LEU A 62 -7.72 12.40 6.58
CA LEU A 62 -8.26 11.32 7.41
C LEU A 62 -9.70 11.58 7.84
N GLU A 63 -10.08 12.83 8.14
CA GLU A 63 -11.48 13.18 8.43
C GLU A 63 -12.43 12.82 7.29
N ARG A 64 -11.95 12.89 6.04
CA ARG A 64 -12.72 12.48 4.86
C ARG A 64 -12.67 10.99 4.59
N ALA A 65 -11.51 10.35 4.79
CA ALA A 65 -11.31 8.95 4.43
C ALA A 65 -11.81 7.97 5.50
N ASN A 66 -11.65 8.31 6.78
CA ASN A 66 -11.99 7.44 7.90
C ASN A 66 -13.44 6.93 7.91
N PRO A 67 -14.47 7.74 7.58
CA PRO A 67 -15.85 7.24 7.59
C PRO A 67 -16.10 6.10 6.60
N SER A 68 -15.26 5.97 5.58
CA SER A 68 -15.35 4.90 4.58
C SER A 68 -14.65 3.61 5.00
N VAL A 69 -13.87 3.62 6.10
CA VAL A 69 -13.18 2.42 6.62
C VAL A 69 -13.96 1.88 7.83
N VAL A 70 -14.47 0.68 7.69
CA VAL A 70 -15.38 0.04 8.64
C VAL A 70 -14.72 -1.11 9.38
N ASN A 71 -15.26 -1.47 10.53
CA ASN A 71 -14.92 -2.70 11.24
C ASN A 71 -15.71 -3.86 10.64
N ILE A 72 -15.05 -5.00 10.44
CA ILE A 72 -15.70 -6.27 10.10
C ILE A 72 -15.57 -7.21 11.29
N ALA A 73 -16.68 -7.63 11.85
CA ALA A 73 -16.73 -8.62 12.88
C ALA A 73 -17.53 -9.84 12.41
N THR A 74 -16.97 -11.04 12.55
CA THR A 74 -17.63 -12.28 12.13
C THR A 74 -17.97 -13.15 13.34
N ARG A 75 -19.06 -13.89 13.23
CA ARG A 75 -19.40 -14.97 14.15
C ARG A 75 -19.33 -16.30 13.42
N THR A 76 -18.60 -17.24 13.98
CA THR A 76 -18.48 -18.60 13.45
C THR A 76 -18.79 -19.61 14.54
N THR A 77 -19.61 -20.61 14.24
CA THR A 77 -19.86 -21.74 15.11
C THR A 77 -18.88 -22.86 14.74
N VAL A 78 -17.77 -22.97 15.44
CA VAL A 78 -16.72 -23.96 15.10
C VAL A 78 -17.07 -25.34 15.61
N VAL A 79 -17.22 -26.30 14.68
CA VAL A 79 -16.95 -27.71 14.91
C VAL A 79 -15.54 -27.98 14.40
N GLU A 80 -14.61 -28.15 15.30
CA GLU A 80 -13.16 -28.35 15.12
C GLU A 80 -12.64 -28.70 13.73
N GLN A 81 -11.87 -27.82 13.12
CA GLN A 81 -10.53 -27.92 12.49
C GLN A 81 -10.26 -26.65 11.65
N ASN A 82 -9.91 -25.56 12.30
CA ASN A 82 -9.66 -24.32 11.59
C ASN A 82 -8.15 -24.14 11.35
N ARG A 83 -7.73 -24.05 10.08
CA ARG A 83 -6.33 -23.78 9.68
C ARG A 83 -5.81 -22.44 10.20
N LEU A 84 -6.69 -21.42 10.37
CA LEU A 84 -6.34 -20.13 10.98
C LEU A 84 -5.99 -20.28 12.48
N LEU A 85 -6.59 -21.24 13.19
CA LEU A 85 -6.20 -21.61 14.56
C LEU A 85 -4.89 -22.42 14.59
N ALA A 86 -4.42 -22.91 13.45
CA ALA A 86 -3.10 -23.54 13.33
C ALA A 86 -1.98 -22.51 13.18
N ASP A 87 -2.28 -21.27 12.79
CA ASP A 87 -1.30 -20.19 12.70
C ASP A 87 -0.88 -19.73 14.10
N PRO A 88 0.40 -19.89 14.48
CA PRO A 88 0.91 -19.50 15.80
C PRO A 88 0.71 -18.02 16.10
N PHE A 89 0.75 -17.16 15.06
CA PHE A 89 0.61 -15.72 15.17
C PHE A 89 -0.84 -15.32 15.52
N PHE A 90 -1.82 -15.91 14.84
CA PHE A 90 -3.24 -15.67 15.14
C PHE A 90 -3.61 -16.14 16.54
N ARG A 91 -3.07 -17.29 16.98
CA ARG A 91 -3.31 -17.83 18.34
C ARG A 91 -2.74 -16.92 19.42
N GLN A 92 -1.52 -16.45 19.24
CA GLN A 92 -0.85 -15.60 20.22
C GLN A 92 -1.51 -14.21 20.35
N PHE A 93 -2.05 -13.70 19.25
CA PHE A 93 -2.69 -12.39 19.22
C PHE A 93 -4.08 -12.39 19.90
N PHE A 94 -4.83 -13.49 19.76
CA PHE A 94 -6.19 -13.61 20.31
C PHE A 94 -6.28 -14.42 21.61
N ASP A 95 -5.12 -14.79 22.22
CA ASP A 95 -5.02 -15.53 23.49
C ASP A 95 -5.89 -16.82 23.51
N LEU A 96 -5.84 -17.60 22.41
CA LEU A 96 -6.67 -18.79 22.24
C LEU A 96 -6.00 -20.02 22.86
N PRO A 97 -6.71 -20.82 23.71
CA PRO A 97 -6.13 -21.96 24.40
C PRO A 97 -5.78 -23.14 23.48
N GLU A 98 -4.73 -23.89 23.85
CA GLU A 98 -4.13 -24.97 23.04
C GLU A 98 -4.96 -26.24 22.89
N SER A 99 -5.99 -26.48 23.69
CA SER A 99 -6.77 -27.73 23.61
C SER A 99 -8.14 -27.65 24.25
N GLY A 100 -9.14 -28.20 23.58
CA GLY A 100 -10.43 -28.57 24.17
C GLY A 100 -11.57 -28.51 23.16
N ARG A 101 -12.16 -29.67 22.85
CA ARG A 101 -13.44 -29.78 22.14
C ARG A 101 -14.50 -28.98 22.87
N ARG A 102 -14.75 -27.72 22.45
CA ARG A 102 -15.89 -26.90 22.87
C ARG A 102 -16.45 -26.19 21.67
N TYR A 103 -17.76 -26.14 21.57
CA TYR A 103 -18.46 -25.19 20.70
C TYR A 103 -18.11 -23.79 21.17
N GLN A 104 -17.16 -23.18 20.54
CA GLN A 104 -16.76 -21.82 20.85
C GLN A 104 -17.19 -20.92 19.70
N ARG A 105 -17.96 -19.89 20.01
CA ARG A 105 -18.19 -18.79 19.09
C ARG A 105 -16.87 -18.04 18.97
N THR A 106 -16.22 -18.17 17.85
CA THR A 106 -15.02 -17.40 17.53
C THR A 106 -15.47 -16.10 16.88
N GLN A 107 -14.92 -14.99 17.33
CA GLN A 107 -15.05 -13.71 16.65
C GLN A 107 -13.73 -13.46 15.91
N SER A 108 -13.76 -13.28 14.60
CA SER A 108 -12.68 -12.69 13.85
C SER A 108 -12.98 -11.19 13.68
N ALA A 109 -11.97 -10.37 13.72
CA ALA A 109 -12.08 -8.95 13.51
C ALA A 109 -11.09 -8.51 12.42
N GLY A 110 -11.57 -7.72 11.49
CA GLY A 110 -10.80 -7.10 10.43
C GLY A 110 -11.39 -5.76 10.06
N SER A 111 -10.98 -5.26 8.94
CA SER A 111 -11.48 -4.00 8.38
C SER A 111 -12.19 -4.24 7.05
N GLY A 112 -12.94 -3.25 6.59
CA GLY A 112 -13.51 -3.18 5.26
C GLY A 112 -13.47 -1.76 4.74
N VAL A 113 -13.64 -1.59 3.44
CA VAL A 113 -13.67 -0.30 2.76
C VAL A 113 -14.98 -0.17 1.99
N ILE A 114 -15.74 0.88 2.27
CA ILE A 114 -16.93 1.24 1.48
C ILE A 114 -16.43 1.78 0.14
N VAL A 115 -16.81 1.12 -0.96
CA VAL A 115 -16.41 1.49 -2.33
C VAL A 115 -17.57 2.04 -3.16
N ASP A 116 -18.80 1.85 -2.72
CA ASP A 116 -20.00 2.46 -3.31
C ASP A 116 -21.00 2.75 -2.19
N SER A 117 -21.18 4.02 -1.86
CA SER A 117 -22.10 4.45 -0.79
C SER A 117 -23.57 4.38 -1.21
N GLY A 118 -23.88 4.45 -2.50
CA GLY A 118 -25.24 4.39 -3.02
C GLY A 118 -25.82 2.97 -2.97
N LYS A 119 -24.96 1.97 -3.13
CA LYS A 119 -25.34 0.54 -3.05
C LYS A 119 -24.95 -0.11 -1.73
N GLY A 120 -24.23 0.59 -0.85
CA GLY A 120 -23.72 0.05 0.41
C GLY A 120 -22.67 -1.06 0.22
N LEU A 121 -21.83 -0.96 -0.84
CA LEU A 121 -20.83 -1.97 -1.15
C LEU A 121 -19.56 -1.79 -0.32
N ILE A 122 -19.11 -2.89 0.26
CA ILE A 122 -17.91 -2.94 1.11
C ILE A 122 -17.00 -4.05 0.60
N VAL A 123 -15.74 -3.71 0.38
CA VAL A 123 -14.67 -4.68 0.07
C VAL A 123 -13.91 -4.99 1.36
N THR A 124 -13.60 -6.26 1.57
CA THR A 124 -12.73 -6.76 2.62
C THR A 124 -11.90 -7.92 2.12
N ASN A 125 -11.01 -8.47 2.94
CA ASN A 125 -10.32 -9.70 2.58
C ASN A 125 -11.21 -10.93 2.77
N ASN A 126 -11.02 -11.93 1.90
CA ASN A 126 -11.72 -13.21 2.02
C ASN A 126 -11.39 -13.92 3.33
N HIS A 127 -10.13 -13.92 3.77
CA HIS A 127 -9.73 -14.55 5.02
C HIS A 127 -10.40 -13.94 6.26
N VAL A 128 -10.80 -12.65 6.21
CA VAL A 128 -11.52 -11.97 7.31
C VAL A 128 -12.91 -12.57 7.51
N ILE A 129 -13.56 -12.97 6.41
CA ILE A 129 -14.95 -13.48 6.45
C ILE A 129 -15.04 -15.00 6.22
N ASP A 130 -13.90 -15.69 6.08
CA ASP A 130 -13.93 -17.12 5.80
C ASP A 130 -14.66 -17.90 6.89
N ARG A 131 -15.57 -18.78 6.47
CA ARG A 131 -16.46 -19.60 7.33
C ARG A 131 -17.32 -18.82 8.31
N ALA A 132 -17.57 -17.53 8.07
CA ALA A 132 -18.47 -16.73 8.87
C ALA A 132 -19.93 -17.20 8.67
N ASP A 133 -20.62 -17.48 9.77
CA ASP A 133 -22.07 -17.71 9.76
C ASP A 133 -22.84 -16.38 9.70
N GLU A 134 -22.28 -15.32 10.30
CA GLU A 134 -22.81 -13.97 10.33
C GLU A 134 -21.69 -12.94 10.21
N ILE A 135 -21.89 -11.94 9.38
CA ILE A 135 -20.95 -10.83 9.14
C ILE A 135 -21.61 -9.54 9.63
N MET A 136 -20.93 -8.85 10.53
CA MET A 136 -21.35 -7.57 11.09
C MET A 136 -20.38 -6.47 10.67
N VAL A 137 -20.91 -5.34 10.27
CA VAL A 137 -20.17 -4.13 9.89
C VAL A 137 -20.40 -3.05 10.92
N GLY A 138 -19.33 -2.61 11.56
CA GLY A 138 -19.34 -1.46 12.48
C GLY A 138 -18.89 -0.21 11.74
N LEU A 139 -19.77 0.79 11.66
CA LEU A 139 -19.50 2.09 11.06
C LEU A 139 -18.79 3.02 12.05
N SER A 140 -18.14 4.06 11.53
CA SER A 140 -17.43 5.07 12.34
C SER A 140 -18.34 5.91 13.23
N ASP A 141 -19.64 6.00 12.90
CA ASP A 141 -20.66 6.69 13.68
C ASP A 141 -21.27 5.84 14.81
N GLY A 142 -20.81 4.59 14.97
CA GLY A 142 -21.26 3.65 16.00
C GLY A 142 -22.41 2.74 15.58
N ARG A 143 -22.99 2.90 14.38
CA ARG A 143 -23.99 1.94 13.86
C ARG A 143 -23.32 0.58 13.61
N THR A 144 -24.06 -0.49 13.90
CA THR A 144 -23.66 -1.86 13.55
C THR A 144 -24.72 -2.47 12.65
N LEU A 145 -24.31 -2.97 11.51
CA LEU A 145 -25.18 -3.49 10.46
C LEU A 145 -24.85 -4.97 10.21
N ILE A 146 -25.84 -5.74 9.79
CA ILE A 146 -25.61 -7.10 9.26
C ILE A 146 -25.30 -6.95 7.77
N ALA A 147 -24.20 -7.52 7.33
CA ALA A 147 -23.80 -7.51 5.94
C ALA A 147 -24.20 -8.79 5.23
N ARG A 148 -24.62 -8.65 3.98
CA ARG A 148 -24.84 -9.76 3.05
C ARG A 148 -23.57 -9.97 2.22
N LEU A 149 -23.09 -11.20 2.14
CA LEU A 149 -22.03 -11.57 1.20
C LEU A 149 -22.61 -11.59 -0.23
N ILE A 150 -22.08 -10.76 -1.13
CA ILE A 150 -22.39 -10.79 -2.56
C ILE A 150 -21.60 -11.90 -3.22
N GLY A 151 -20.30 -11.96 -2.98
CA GLY A 151 -19.41 -12.97 -3.49
C GLY A 151 -17.99 -12.80 -2.95
N LYS A 152 -17.12 -13.74 -3.27
CA LYS A 152 -15.73 -13.73 -2.82
C LYS A 152 -14.80 -14.33 -3.87
N ASP A 153 -13.53 -13.94 -3.77
CA ASP A 153 -12.44 -14.46 -4.57
C ASP A 153 -11.28 -14.89 -3.66
N PRO A 154 -11.21 -16.19 -3.34
CA PRO A 154 -10.14 -16.71 -2.50
C PRO A 154 -8.75 -16.66 -3.14
N GLN A 155 -8.65 -16.53 -4.48
CA GLN A 155 -7.36 -16.56 -5.17
C GLN A 155 -6.58 -15.24 -5.07
N VAL A 156 -7.29 -14.13 -4.81
CA VAL A 156 -6.69 -12.82 -4.54
C VAL A 156 -7.04 -12.29 -3.17
N ASP A 157 -7.69 -13.12 -2.33
CA ASP A 157 -8.09 -12.76 -0.97
C ASP A 157 -9.04 -11.57 -0.89
N LEU A 158 -10.07 -11.50 -1.73
CA LEU A 158 -11.09 -10.45 -1.71
C LEU A 158 -12.49 -11.01 -1.45
N ALA A 159 -13.32 -10.19 -0.79
CA ALA A 159 -14.75 -10.42 -0.64
C ALA A 159 -15.52 -9.12 -0.77
N LEU A 160 -16.72 -9.22 -1.38
CA LEU A 160 -17.65 -8.12 -1.57
C LEU A 160 -18.87 -8.33 -0.70
N LEU A 161 -19.15 -7.37 0.15
CA LEU A 161 -20.28 -7.33 1.07
C LEU A 161 -21.22 -6.20 0.67
N GLU A 162 -22.47 -6.31 1.10
CA GLU A 162 -23.49 -5.28 0.97
C GLU A 162 -24.16 -5.03 2.31
N VAL A 163 -24.39 -3.77 2.62
CA VAL A 163 -25.18 -3.32 3.77
C VAL A 163 -26.27 -2.36 3.34
N GLU A 164 -27.40 -2.37 4.05
CA GLU A 164 -28.47 -1.38 3.85
C GLU A 164 -28.32 -0.28 4.90
N ALA A 165 -27.89 0.90 4.48
CA ALA A 165 -27.77 2.06 5.33
C ALA A 165 -27.73 3.36 4.52
N ASP A 166 -28.31 4.42 5.08
CA ASP A 166 -28.22 5.77 4.56
C ASP A 166 -26.94 6.48 5.08
N GLU A 167 -26.57 7.58 4.42
CA GLU A 167 -25.46 8.46 4.82
C GLU A 167 -24.11 7.77 4.90
N LEU A 168 -23.85 6.81 3.99
CA LEU A 168 -22.55 6.20 3.85
C LEU A 168 -21.61 7.10 3.05
N GLN A 169 -20.31 7.03 3.37
CA GLN A 169 -19.23 7.64 2.58
C GLN A 169 -18.40 6.52 1.96
N HIS A 170 -17.87 6.73 0.76
CA HIS A 170 -17.01 5.77 0.07
C HIS A 170 -15.68 6.40 -0.33
N LEU A 171 -14.66 5.58 -0.56
CA LEU A 171 -13.40 6.00 -1.15
C LEU A 171 -13.47 5.86 -2.67
N GLU A 172 -12.98 6.88 -3.38
CA GLU A 172 -12.75 6.80 -4.81
C GLU A 172 -11.49 5.98 -5.11
N PHE A 173 -11.52 5.17 -6.16
CA PHE A 173 -10.36 4.45 -6.64
C PHE A 173 -9.31 5.39 -7.23
N ALA A 174 -8.04 5.15 -6.93
CA ALA A 174 -6.92 5.83 -7.55
C ALA A 174 -6.55 5.15 -8.87
N GLU A 175 -6.01 5.90 -9.81
CA GLU A 175 -5.45 5.37 -11.04
C GLU A 175 -4.07 4.76 -10.77
N ILE A 176 -4.00 3.43 -10.66
CA ILE A 176 -2.78 2.69 -10.28
C ILE A 176 -1.62 2.92 -11.25
N SER A 177 -1.90 3.16 -12.52
CA SER A 177 -0.86 3.49 -13.52
C SER A 177 -0.04 4.75 -13.18
N LYS A 178 -0.56 5.62 -12.32
CA LYS A 178 0.12 6.84 -11.85
C LYS A 178 0.87 6.67 -10.54
N VAL A 179 0.64 5.57 -9.82
CA VAL A 179 1.30 5.28 -8.55
C VAL A 179 2.76 4.86 -8.80
N ARG A 180 3.69 5.42 -8.02
CA ARG A 180 5.13 5.18 -8.19
C ARG A 180 5.76 4.78 -6.87
N VAL A 181 6.84 4.04 -6.96
CA VAL A 181 7.73 3.79 -5.81
C VAL A 181 8.23 5.12 -5.25
N GLY A 182 8.08 5.29 -3.93
CA GLY A 182 8.41 6.51 -3.21
C GLY A 182 7.21 7.44 -2.95
N ASP A 183 6.05 7.21 -3.55
CA ASP A 183 4.84 7.97 -3.24
C ASP A 183 4.38 7.68 -1.79
N TYR A 184 3.99 8.73 -1.07
CA TYR A 184 3.48 8.58 0.29
C TYR A 184 2.12 7.90 0.32
N VAL A 185 1.95 7.00 1.28
CA VAL A 185 0.71 6.25 1.49
C VAL A 185 0.33 6.19 2.96
N VAL A 186 -0.96 6.01 3.20
CA VAL A 186 -1.54 5.86 4.53
C VAL A 186 -2.37 4.58 4.57
N ALA A 187 -2.03 3.69 5.48
CA ALA A 187 -2.84 2.51 5.75
C ALA A 187 -3.83 2.79 6.88
N ILE A 188 -5.10 2.53 6.61
CA ILE A 188 -6.22 2.78 7.54
C ILE A 188 -6.92 1.45 7.79
N GLY A 189 -7.11 1.12 9.06
CA GLY A 189 -7.91 0.00 9.50
C GLY A 189 -8.80 0.35 10.69
N ASN A 190 -9.75 -0.53 11.01
CA ASN A 190 -10.66 -0.39 12.16
C ASN A 190 -10.78 -1.72 12.92
N PRO A 191 -9.68 -2.19 13.57
CA PRO A 191 -9.57 -3.57 14.06
C PRO A 191 -10.59 -3.98 15.11
N PHE A 192 -11.14 -3.09 15.90
CA PHE A 192 -12.01 -3.46 17.03
C PHE A 192 -13.27 -2.61 17.11
N GLY A 193 -13.54 -1.75 16.14
CA GLY A 193 -14.66 -0.82 16.18
C GLY A 193 -14.55 0.24 17.29
N LEU A 194 -13.39 0.33 17.96
CA LEU A 194 -13.16 1.28 19.05
C LEU A 194 -12.61 2.61 18.54
N SER A 195 -11.73 2.57 17.52
CA SER A 195 -11.20 3.71 16.77
C SER A 195 -10.38 3.20 15.60
N GLN A 196 -10.28 4.01 14.54
CA GLN A 196 -9.42 3.69 13.40
C GLN A 196 -7.95 3.69 13.83
N THR A 197 -7.19 2.74 13.26
CA THR A 197 -5.74 2.70 13.34
C THR A 197 -5.20 3.24 12.03
N VAL A 198 -4.33 4.24 12.12
CA VAL A 198 -3.72 4.90 10.98
C VAL A 198 -2.21 4.74 11.07
N THR A 199 -1.60 4.26 9.99
CA THR A 199 -0.16 4.21 9.84
C THR A 199 0.24 4.83 8.52
N SER A 200 1.46 5.34 8.37
CA SER A 200 1.94 5.99 7.15
C SER A 200 3.30 5.46 6.74
N GLY A 201 3.55 5.49 5.46
CA GLY A 201 4.79 5.07 4.84
C GLY A 201 4.84 5.50 3.38
N ILE A 202 5.53 4.72 2.56
CA ILE A 202 5.65 4.92 1.12
C ILE A 202 5.32 3.64 0.36
N VAL A 203 5.06 3.77 -0.93
CA VAL A 203 5.12 2.64 -1.86
C VAL A 203 6.56 2.19 -1.97
N SER A 204 6.90 1.02 -1.45
CA SER A 204 8.25 0.47 -1.47
C SER A 204 8.54 -0.31 -2.76
N ALA A 205 7.52 -0.95 -3.33
CA ALA A 205 7.59 -1.64 -4.62
C ALA A 205 6.18 -1.83 -5.21
N LEU A 206 6.10 -2.07 -6.50
CA LEU A 206 4.90 -2.43 -7.26
C LEU A 206 5.10 -3.79 -7.94
N GLY A 207 4.01 -4.52 -8.18
CA GLY A 207 4.05 -5.80 -8.88
C GLY A 207 4.81 -6.88 -8.11
N ARG A 208 4.62 -6.98 -6.80
CA ARG A 208 5.21 -8.05 -6.00
C ARG A 208 4.42 -9.33 -6.17
N SER A 209 5.10 -10.38 -6.62
CA SER A 209 4.56 -11.71 -6.86
C SER A 209 5.56 -12.80 -6.47
N GLY A 210 5.13 -14.08 -6.52
CA GLY A 210 5.97 -15.22 -6.18
C GLY A 210 6.27 -15.33 -4.69
N LEU A 211 5.43 -14.74 -3.84
CA LEU A 211 5.57 -14.77 -2.39
C LEU A 211 4.94 -16.02 -1.78
N GLY A 212 4.00 -16.67 -2.51
CA GLY A 212 3.24 -17.83 -2.06
C GLY A 212 2.21 -17.48 -0.99
N ILE A 213 1.72 -16.23 -1.01
CA ILE A 213 0.70 -15.73 -0.08
C ILE A 213 -0.69 -16.05 -0.65
N GLU A 214 -0.92 -15.72 -1.93
CA GLU A 214 -2.18 -15.90 -2.63
C GLU A 214 -1.98 -16.60 -3.98
N GLY A 215 -3.09 -17.01 -4.63
CA GLY A 215 -3.05 -17.67 -5.94
C GLY A 215 -2.61 -16.75 -7.08
N TYR A 216 -3.05 -15.49 -7.03
CA TYR A 216 -2.63 -14.43 -7.94
C TYR A 216 -2.07 -13.26 -7.14
N GLU A 217 -0.82 -12.93 -7.38
CA GLU A 217 -0.09 -11.92 -6.65
C GLU A 217 0.35 -10.78 -7.58
N ASP A 218 -0.07 -9.57 -7.26
CA ASP A 218 0.39 -8.31 -7.87
C ASP A 218 0.43 -7.21 -6.81
N PHE A 219 1.03 -7.50 -5.65
CA PHE A 219 0.91 -6.63 -4.50
C PHE A 219 1.65 -5.30 -4.65
N ILE A 220 1.04 -4.25 -4.11
CA ILE A 220 1.74 -3.04 -3.71
C ILE A 220 2.46 -3.35 -2.39
N GLN A 221 3.78 -3.19 -2.37
CA GLN A 221 4.56 -3.27 -1.13
C GLN A 221 4.67 -1.90 -0.50
N THR A 222 4.49 -1.83 0.82
CA THR A 222 4.65 -0.58 1.61
C THR A 222 5.42 -0.86 2.90
N ASP A 223 6.11 0.17 3.41
CA ASP A 223 6.69 0.17 4.75
C ASP A 223 5.75 0.78 5.80
N ALA A 224 4.57 1.29 5.39
CA ALA A 224 3.50 1.62 6.32
C ALA A 224 3.18 0.38 7.18
N PRO A 225 3.23 0.47 8.52
CA PRO A 225 2.98 -0.67 9.38
C PRO A 225 1.58 -1.27 9.17
N ILE A 226 1.51 -2.46 8.58
CA ILE A 226 0.31 -3.30 8.51
C ILE A 226 0.37 -4.27 9.68
N ASN A 227 -0.69 -4.37 10.45
CA ASN A 227 -0.82 -5.25 11.60
C ASN A 227 -2.18 -5.95 11.56
N PRO A 228 -2.37 -7.05 12.31
CA PRO A 228 -3.67 -7.69 12.43
C PRO A 228 -4.77 -6.67 12.80
N GLY A 229 -5.85 -6.72 12.01
CA GLY A 229 -6.95 -5.77 12.08
C GLY A 229 -6.92 -4.67 11.02
N ASN A 230 -5.77 -4.35 10.42
CA ASN A 230 -5.73 -3.51 9.22
C ASN A 230 -6.09 -4.30 7.95
N SER A 231 -6.05 -5.65 8.00
CA SER A 231 -6.46 -6.51 6.87
C SER A 231 -7.89 -6.19 6.44
N GLY A 232 -8.11 -6.04 5.15
CA GLY A 232 -9.36 -5.59 4.55
C GLY A 232 -9.58 -4.07 4.58
N GLY A 233 -8.72 -3.33 5.28
CA GLY A 233 -8.74 -1.86 5.32
C GLY A 233 -8.08 -1.21 4.11
N ALA A 234 -8.08 0.12 4.09
CA ALA A 234 -7.62 0.91 2.96
C ALA A 234 -6.12 1.18 3.02
N LEU A 235 -5.46 1.13 1.87
CA LEU A 235 -4.23 1.85 1.58
C LEU A 235 -4.60 3.03 0.68
N VAL A 236 -4.35 4.26 1.12
CA VAL A 236 -4.76 5.47 0.40
C VAL A 236 -3.56 6.37 0.06
N ASP A 237 -3.71 7.18 -1.00
CA ASP A 237 -2.79 8.26 -1.31
C ASP A 237 -3.03 9.49 -0.39
N LEU A 238 -2.19 10.52 -0.50
CA LEU A 238 -2.34 11.75 0.28
C LEU A 238 -3.61 12.57 -0.08
N SER A 239 -4.29 12.23 -1.17
CA SER A 239 -5.58 12.81 -1.53
C SER A 239 -6.75 12.06 -0.88
N GLY A 240 -6.51 10.90 -0.27
CA GLY A 240 -7.51 10.02 0.32
C GLY A 240 -8.15 9.05 -0.66
N ARG A 241 -7.56 8.86 -1.87
CA ARG A 241 -8.05 7.89 -2.84
C ARG A 241 -7.47 6.49 -2.56
N LEU A 242 -8.29 5.49 -2.75
CA LEU A 242 -7.94 4.09 -2.53
C LEU A 242 -6.94 3.60 -3.57
N ILE A 243 -5.72 3.27 -3.16
CA ILE A 243 -4.70 2.65 -4.01
C ILE A 243 -4.64 1.13 -3.84
N GLY A 244 -5.18 0.61 -2.75
CA GLY A 244 -5.25 -0.84 -2.53
C GLY A 244 -5.96 -1.23 -1.23
N ILE A 245 -6.19 -2.53 -1.09
CA ILE A 245 -6.73 -3.16 0.13
C ILE A 245 -5.59 -3.83 0.88
N ASN A 246 -5.36 -3.43 2.13
CA ASN A 246 -4.35 -4.04 2.99
C ASN A 246 -4.68 -5.52 3.20
N THR A 247 -3.72 -6.42 2.98
CA THR A 247 -3.99 -7.86 3.10
C THR A 247 -3.01 -8.59 4.01
N ALA A 248 -1.73 -8.57 3.72
CA ALA A 248 -0.74 -9.42 4.36
C ALA A 248 0.50 -8.66 4.84
N ILE A 249 1.29 -9.32 5.68
CA ILE A 249 2.63 -8.89 6.07
C ILE A 249 3.62 -10.03 5.84
N TYR A 250 4.84 -9.69 5.46
CA TYR A 250 5.95 -10.63 5.57
C TYR A 250 6.47 -10.61 7.01
N ALA A 251 6.12 -11.63 7.79
CA ALA A 251 6.38 -11.69 9.23
C ALA A 251 7.07 -12.99 9.67
N PRO A 252 8.35 -13.21 9.29
CA PRO A 252 9.07 -14.45 9.65
C PRO A 252 9.19 -14.69 11.15
N SER A 253 9.10 -13.61 11.95
CA SER A 253 9.22 -13.63 13.43
C SER A 253 7.92 -13.24 14.15
N GLY A 254 6.78 -13.19 13.45
CA GLY A 254 5.46 -12.91 14.05
C GLY A 254 5.13 -11.43 14.26
N GLY A 255 5.94 -10.48 13.75
CA GLY A 255 5.66 -9.04 13.81
C GLY A 255 5.99 -8.34 12.50
N ASN A 256 5.39 -7.16 12.28
CA ASN A 256 5.71 -6.34 11.11
C ASN A 256 7.19 -5.89 11.16
N VAL A 257 7.92 -6.21 10.10
CA VAL A 257 9.35 -5.84 9.91
C VAL A 257 9.53 -4.70 8.89
N GLY A 258 8.48 -3.92 8.63
CA GLY A 258 8.48 -2.86 7.62
C GLY A 258 8.18 -3.37 6.21
N ILE A 259 7.52 -4.52 6.08
CA ILE A 259 7.10 -5.09 4.80
C ILE A 259 5.62 -5.45 4.92
N GLY A 260 4.78 -4.59 4.36
CA GLY A 260 3.35 -4.79 4.22
C GLY A 260 2.96 -4.91 2.75
N PHE A 261 1.83 -5.57 2.49
CA PHE A 261 1.29 -5.79 1.16
C PHE A 261 -0.16 -5.35 1.07
N ALA A 262 -0.52 -4.77 -0.08
CA ALA A 262 -1.90 -4.42 -0.40
C ALA A 262 -2.25 -4.89 -1.82
N ILE A 263 -3.49 -5.34 -2.00
CA ILE A 263 -4.06 -5.71 -3.31
C ILE A 263 -4.35 -4.41 -4.06
N PRO A 264 -3.85 -4.22 -5.28
CA PRO A 264 -4.00 -2.96 -6.02
C PRO A 264 -5.46 -2.61 -6.35
N ALA A 265 -5.79 -1.34 -6.35
CA ALA A 265 -7.16 -0.84 -6.56
C ALA A 265 -7.76 -1.24 -7.91
N ASN A 266 -6.96 -1.31 -8.99
CA ASN A 266 -7.45 -1.79 -10.30
C ASN A 266 -7.87 -3.27 -10.28
N MET A 267 -7.19 -4.10 -9.49
CA MET A 267 -7.58 -5.51 -9.29
C MET A 267 -8.86 -5.58 -8.45
N VAL A 268 -8.94 -4.76 -7.39
CA VAL A 268 -10.15 -4.66 -6.56
C VAL A 268 -11.36 -4.26 -7.41
N GLU A 269 -11.25 -3.21 -8.23
CA GLU A 269 -12.32 -2.71 -9.10
C GLU A 269 -12.80 -3.78 -10.07
N ALA A 270 -11.87 -4.46 -10.77
CA ALA A 270 -12.19 -5.51 -11.72
C ALA A 270 -12.93 -6.70 -11.07
N ILE A 271 -12.52 -7.08 -9.84
CA ILE A 271 -13.17 -8.17 -9.11
C ILE A 271 -14.54 -7.75 -8.58
N VAL A 272 -14.68 -6.53 -8.07
CA VAL A 272 -15.99 -5.97 -7.65
C VAL A 272 -16.99 -6.02 -8.80
N ASP A 273 -16.59 -5.62 -10.01
CA ASP A 273 -17.46 -5.65 -11.20
C ASP A 273 -17.89 -7.07 -11.56
N GLN A 274 -17.00 -8.05 -11.48
CA GLN A 274 -17.33 -9.46 -11.70
C GLN A 274 -18.29 -9.99 -10.63
N LEU A 275 -18.01 -9.73 -9.37
CA LEU A 275 -18.87 -10.19 -8.27
C LEU A 275 -20.25 -9.58 -8.33
N LEU A 276 -20.36 -8.29 -8.70
CA LEU A 276 -21.67 -7.63 -8.90
C LEU A 276 -22.45 -8.19 -10.07
N SER A 277 -21.78 -8.47 -11.19
CA SER A 277 -22.47 -8.92 -12.41
C SER A 277 -22.80 -10.39 -12.44
N LYS A 278 -21.95 -11.25 -11.85
CA LYS A 278 -22.04 -12.72 -11.93
C LYS A 278 -22.19 -13.42 -10.57
N GLY A 279 -21.92 -12.73 -9.45
CA GLY A 279 -21.89 -13.32 -8.10
C GLY A 279 -20.64 -14.14 -7.80
N GLU A 280 -19.80 -14.38 -8.79
CA GLU A 280 -18.54 -15.15 -8.71
C GLU A 280 -17.51 -14.61 -9.67
N VAL A 281 -16.24 -14.90 -9.44
CA VAL A 281 -15.14 -14.53 -10.33
C VAL A 281 -14.84 -15.69 -11.26
N ASN A 282 -15.17 -15.53 -12.53
CA ASN A 282 -14.91 -16.50 -13.58
C ASN A 282 -13.69 -16.09 -14.40
N ARG A 283 -12.49 -16.48 -13.93
CA ARG A 283 -11.26 -16.25 -14.69
C ARG A 283 -11.22 -17.15 -15.92
N GLY A 284 -10.73 -16.56 -16.98
CA GLY A 284 -10.40 -17.33 -18.15
C GLY A 284 -9.03 -18.00 -18.01
N TYR A 285 -8.83 -19.01 -18.83
CA TYR A 285 -7.56 -19.69 -18.91
C TYR A 285 -6.85 -19.37 -20.24
N LEU A 286 -5.70 -18.71 -20.18
CA LEU A 286 -4.96 -18.35 -21.37
C LEU A 286 -4.16 -19.55 -21.93
N GLY A 287 -3.70 -20.45 -21.08
CA GLY A 287 -2.88 -21.60 -21.44
C GLY A 287 -1.53 -21.23 -22.04
N ILE A 288 -0.97 -20.09 -21.64
CA ILE A 288 0.31 -19.58 -22.11
C ILE A 288 1.29 -19.62 -20.93
N VAL A 289 2.37 -20.38 -21.07
CA VAL A 289 3.46 -20.44 -20.09
C VAL A 289 4.56 -19.47 -20.52
N VAL A 290 4.92 -18.55 -19.64
CA VAL A 290 5.92 -17.52 -19.93
C VAL A 290 7.13 -17.62 -19.02
N GLN A 291 8.26 -17.12 -19.51
CA GLN A 291 9.53 -17.00 -18.78
C GLN A 291 10.11 -15.60 -18.95
N ALA A 292 10.89 -15.16 -17.95
CA ALA A 292 11.63 -13.90 -18.04
C ALA A 292 12.66 -13.95 -19.19
N VAL A 293 12.76 -12.85 -19.94
CA VAL A 293 13.82 -12.67 -20.92
C VAL A 293 15.09 -12.25 -20.19
N ASN A 294 16.12 -13.11 -20.23
CA ASN A 294 17.45 -12.79 -19.73
C ASN A 294 18.31 -12.12 -20.83
N ALA A 295 19.55 -11.71 -20.48
CA ALA A 295 20.43 -11.03 -21.42
C ALA A 295 20.79 -11.88 -22.65
N ASP A 296 20.98 -13.20 -22.47
CA ASP A 296 21.33 -14.12 -23.56
C ASP A 296 20.15 -14.29 -24.53
N LEU A 297 18.91 -14.40 -24.01
CA LEU A 297 17.70 -14.44 -24.82
C LEU A 297 17.45 -13.09 -25.52
N ALA A 298 17.69 -11.96 -24.83
CA ALA A 298 17.55 -10.65 -25.44
C ALA A 298 18.50 -10.47 -26.64
N GLU A 299 19.75 -10.92 -26.52
CA GLU A 299 20.70 -10.91 -27.62
C GLU A 299 20.27 -11.86 -28.76
N ALA A 300 19.90 -13.10 -28.44
CA ALA A 300 19.48 -14.10 -29.42
C ALA A 300 18.25 -13.69 -30.23
N PHE A 301 17.30 -13.02 -29.60
CA PHE A 301 16.05 -12.55 -30.24
C PHE A 301 16.09 -11.08 -30.67
N ASN A 302 17.26 -10.40 -30.51
CA ASN A 302 17.45 -8.99 -30.84
C ASN A 302 16.39 -8.06 -30.18
N ILE A 303 16.13 -8.30 -28.88
CA ILE A 303 15.15 -7.55 -28.09
C ILE A 303 15.82 -6.28 -27.55
N GLU A 304 15.21 -5.13 -27.79
CA GLU A 304 15.68 -3.87 -27.22
C GLU A 304 15.56 -3.88 -25.69
N SER A 305 16.56 -3.32 -25.03
CA SER A 305 16.53 -3.08 -23.60
C SER A 305 15.90 -1.72 -23.31
N ASP A 306 14.95 -1.67 -22.39
CA ASP A 306 14.41 -0.44 -21.82
C ASP A 306 15.00 -0.27 -20.41
N GLN A 307 15.68 0.87 -20.16
CA GLN A 307 16.36 1.16 -18.90
C GLN A 307 17.35 0.07 -18.43
N GLY A 308 17.98 -0.65 -19.38
CA GLY A 308 18.96 -1.70 -19.10
C GLY A 308 18.37 -3.07 -18.77
N LEU A 309 17.05 -3.23 -18.89
CA LEU A 309 16.34 -4.51 -18.73
C LEU A 309 15.75 -4.94 -20.08
N PRO A 310 15.81 -6.24 -20.43
CA PRO A 310 15.11 -6.77 -21.62
C PRO A 310 13.62 -6.49 -21.53
N ARG A 311 12.99 -6.17 -22.68
CA ARG A 311 11.54 -5.95 -22.77
C ARG A 311 10.82 -7.29 -22.97
N GLY A 312 9.72 -7.48 -22.25
CA GLY A 312 8.80 -8.58 -22.51
C GLY A 312 9.11 -9.87 -21.73
N VAL A 313 8.26 -10.84 -21.96
CA VAL A 313 8.37 -12.23 -21.51
C VAL A 313 8.29 -13.17 -22.70
N ILE A 314 9.06 -14.25 -22.67
CA ILE A 314 9.07 -15.25 -23.75
C ILE A 314 8.06 -16.35 -23.45
N VAL A 315 7.25 -16.71 -24.44
CA VAL A 315 6.36 -17.87 -24.40
C VAL A 315 7.21 -19.14 -24.54
N VAL A 316 7.15 -20.00 -23.54
CA VAL A 316 7.91 -21.27 -23.55
C VAL A 316 7.03 -22.47 -23.89
N ASP A 317 5.73 -22.36 -23.59
CA ASP A 317 4.74 -23.40 -23.93
C ASP A 317 3.36 -22.81 -24.13
N VAL A 318 2.53 -23.44 -24.96
CA VAL A 318 1.13 -23.11 -25.21
C VAL A 318 0.33 -24.38 -25.11
N GLU A 319 -0.62 -24.40 -24.17
CA GLU A 319 -1.42 -25.59 -23.91
C GLU A 319 -2.44 -25.86 -25.03
N PRO A 320 -2.55 -27.10 -25.51
CA PRO A 320 -3.53 -27.46 -26.53
C PRO A 320 -4.99 -27.18 -26.11
N GLY A 321 -5.79 -26.65 -27.00
CA GLY A 321 -7.19 -26.28 -26.75
C GLY A 321 -7.38 -25.01 -25.92
N SER A 322 -6.30 -24.32 -25.53
CA SER A 322 -6.35 -23.08 -24.76
C SER A 322 -6.70 -21.86 -25.61
N SER A 323 -7.06 -20.75 -24.92
CA SER A 323 -7.25 -19.45 -25.56
C SER A 323 -6.01 -19.01 -26.34
N GLY A 324 -4.81 -19.28 -25.81
CA GLY A 324 -3.53 -18.95 -26.44
C GLY A 324 -3.31 -19.71 -27.75
N GLU A 325 -3.57 -21.04 -27.77
CA GLU A 325 -3.46 -21.83 -29.00
C GLU A 325 -4.44 -21.32 -30.04
N LEU A 326 -5.72 -21.11 -29.68
CA LEU A 326 -6.74 -20.62 -30.60
C LEU A 326 -6.43 -19.24 -31.17
N ALA A 327 -5.78 -18.37 -30.38
CA ALA A 327 -5.30 -17.06 -30.82
C ALA A 327 -4.02 -17.15 -31.67
N GLY A 328 -3.41 -18.35 -31.78
CA GLY A 328 -2.24 -18.60 -32.59
C GLY A 328 -0.92 -18.21 -31.93
N PHE A 329 -0.82 -18.26 -30.60
CA PHE A 329 0.46 -18.14 -29.90
C PHE A 329 1.35 -19.36 -30.17
N GLU A 330 2.65 -19.13 -30.22
CA GLU A 330 3.66 -20.15 -30.46
C GLU A 330 4.81 -20.02 -29.46
N PRO A 331 5.44 -21.12 -29.02
CA PRO A 331 6.70 -21.04 -28.30
C PRO A 331 7.73 -20.19 -29.03
N GLY A 332 8.39 -19.28 -28.34
CA GLY A 332 9.31 -18.30 -28.91
C GLY A 332 8.69 -16.91 -29.19
N ASP A 333 7.40 -16.72 -29.04
CA ASP A 333 6.80 -15.39 -29.04
C ASP A 333 7.27 -14.60 -27.81
N ILE A 334 7.49 -13.30 -28.00
CA ILE A 334 7.83 -12.40 -26.90
C ILE A 334 6.66 -11.46 -26.69
N ILE A 335 5.98 -11.59 -25.55
CA ILE A 335 4.86 -10.74 -25.16
C ILE A 335 5.43 -9.42 -24.61
N LEU A 336 5.04 -8.30 -25.23
CA LEU A 336 5.44 -6.93 -24.86
C LEU A 336 4.36 -6.19 -24.10
N GLY A 337 3.09 -6.49 -24.37
CA GLY A 337 1.95 -5.80 -23.80
C GLY A 337 0.67 -6.60 -23.85
N ILE A 338 -0.25 -6.30 -22.93
CA ILE A 338 -1.62 -6.83 -22.88
C ILE A 338 -2.55 -5.65 -22.66
N ASN A 339 -3.53 -5.47 -23.56
CA ASN A 339 -4.49 -4.35 -23.49
C ASN A 339 -3.80 -2.97 -23.33
N GLY A 340 -2.66 -2.76 -24.03
CA GLY A 340 -1.87 -1.54 -23.96
C GLY A 340 -1.04 -1.36 -22.68
N LYS A 341 -1.06 -2.32 -21.75
CA LYS A 341 -0.18 -2.33 -20.56
C LYS A 341 1.09 -3.09 -20.86
N SER A 342 2.23 -2.48 -20.61
CA SER A 342 3.56 -3.07 -20.84
C SER A 342 3.80 -4.28 -19.95
N ILE A 343 4.26 -5.38 -20.53
CA ILE A 343 4.69 -6.59 -19.84
C ILE A 343 6.23 -6.63 -19.88
N ARG A 344 6.87 -6.71 -18.72
CA ARG A 344 8.34 -6.75 -18.59
C ARG A 344 8.82 -8.01 -17.87
N ARG A 345 8.00 -8.54 -16.98
CA ARG A 345 8.31 -9.70 -16.12
C ARG A 345 7.14 -10.69 -16.17
N PRO A 346 7.37 -11.97 -15.86
CA PRO A 346 6.29 -12.95 -15.71
C PRO A 346 5.18 -12.47 -14.76
N ALA A 347 5.55 -11.80 -13.66
CA ALA A 347 4.60 -11.22 -12.72
C ALA A 347 3.63 -10.21 -13.36
N ASP A 348 4.12 -9.38 -14.28
CA ASP A 348 3.27 -8.42 -14.98
C ASP A 348 2.26 -9.15 -15.90
N PHE A 349 2.67 -10.29 -16.48
CA PHE A 349 1.79 -11.17 -17.27
C PHE A 349 0.73 -11.84 -16.36
N GLU A 350 1.15 -12.42 -15.25
CA GLU A 350 0.27 -13.06 -14.25
C GLU A 350 -0.75 -12.07 -13.71
N SER A 351 -0.33 -10.84 -13.39
CA SER A 351 -1.19 -9.75 -12.93
C SER A 351 -2.29 -9.39 -13.96
N GLN A 352 -1.93 -9.27 -15.24
CA GLN A 352 -2.92 -9.01 -16.28
C GLN A 352 -3.86 -10.22 -16.49
N THR A 353 -3.36 -11.44 -16.37
CA THR A 353 -4.16 -12.66 -16.44
C THR A 353 -5.16 -12.75 -15.28
N ALA A 354 -4.77 -12.33 -14.09
CA ALA A 354 -5.63 -12.34 -12.88
C ALA A 354 -6.92 -11.52 -13.04
N ILE A 355 -6.88 -10.47 -13.86
CA ILE A 355 -8.02 -9.59 -14.18
C ILE A 355 -8.59 -9.82 -15.58
N THR A 356 -8.30 -10.97 -16.17
CA THR A 356 -8.83 -11.38 -17.46
C THR A 356 -9.88 -12.46 -17.25
N PHE A 357 -11.11 -12.20 -17.66
CA PHE A 357 -12.25 -13.02 -17.31
C PHE A 357 -12.80 -13.79 -18.52
N LEU A 358 -13.54 -14.85 -18.25
CA LEU A 358 -14.18 -15.65 -19.27
C LEU A 358 -15.10 -14.81 -20.17
N GLY A 359 -14.84 -14.85 -21.48
CA GLY A 359 -15.55 -14.10 -22.51
C GLY A 359 -14.92 -12.74 -22.82
N ASP A 360 -13.83 -12.34 -22.14
CA ASP A 360 -13.09 -11.13 -22.50
C ASP A 360 -12.36 -11.32 -23.83
N SER A 361 -12.21 -10.21 -24.56
CA SER A 361 -11.35 -10.12 -25.74
C SER A 361 -10.13 -9.30 -25.40
N VAL A 362 -8.96 -9.92 -25.50
CA VAL A 362 -7.67 -9.37 -25.04
C VAL A 362 -6.76 -9.13 -26.23
N SER A 363 -6.27 -7.90 -26.36
CA SER A 363 -5.23 -7.57 -27.34
C SER A 363 -3.85 -7.80 -26.73
N VAL A 364 -3.04 -8.63 -27.38
CA VAL A 364 -1.68 -8.94 -26.94
C VAL A 364 -0.67 -8.53 -27.99
N GLU A 365 0.26 -7.68 -27.62
CA GLU A 365 1.36 -7.20 -28.44
C GLU A 365 2.54 -8.16 -28.29
N ILE A 366 3.01 -8.72 -29.40
CA ILE A 366 4.11 -9.70 -29.41
C ILE A 366 5.18 -9.33 -30.43
N ILE A 367 6.38 -9.88 -30.23
CA ILE A 367 7.41 -10.02 -31.26
C ILE A 367 7.50 -11.50 -31.65
N ARG A 368 7.33 -11.77 -32.95
CA ARG A 368 7.56 -13.08 -33.56
C ARG A 368 8.49 -12.92 -34.76
N GLN A 369 9.63 -13.63 -34.77
CA GLN A 369 10.62 -13.54 -35.85
C GLN A 369 11.04 -12.09 -36.14
N GLN A 370 11.35 -11.33 -35.08
CA GLN A 370 11.77 -9.91 -35.14
C GLN A 370 10.71 -8.95 -35.73
N THR A 371 9.47 -9.38 -35.81
CA THR A 371 8.36 -8.57 -36.31
C THR A 371 7.33 -8.37 -35.19
N GLU A 372 6.97 -7.13 -34.90
CA GLU A 372 5.87 -6.82 -33.98
C GLU A 372 4.53 -7.19 -34.60
N LYS A 373 3.69 -7.84 -33.82
CA LYS A 373 2.34 -8.26 -34.17
C LYS A 373 1.40 -8.01 -33.01
N SER A 374 0.12 -7.87 -33.31
CA SER A 374 -0.94 -7.89 -32.30
C SER A 374 -1.82 -9.12 -32.55
N LEU A 375 -2.02 -9.91 -31.50
CA LEU A 375 -2.94 -11.04 -31.52
C LEU A 375 -4.17 -10.67 -30.68
N MET A 376 -5.35 -11.04 -31.18
CA MET A 376 -6.59 -10.95 -30.41
C MET A 376 -6.88 -12.32 -29.82
N LEU A 377 -7.02 -12.38 -28.50
CA LEU A 377 -7.27 -13.59 -27.75
C LEU A 377 -8.67 -13.51 -27.14
N GLU A 378 -9.54 -14.45 -27.49
CA GLU A 378 -10.81 -14.63 -26.78
C GLU A 378 -10.62 -15.60 -25.62
N VAL A 379 -11.02 -15.17 -24.46
CA VAL A 379 -10.81 -15.91 -23.20
C VAL A 379 -11.91 -16.96 -23.04
N ILE A 380 -11.51 -18.23 -23.12
CA ILE A 380 -12.43 -19.38 -22.99
C ILE A 380 -12.27 -20.05 -21.61
N SER A 381 -13.25 -20.87 -21.24
CA SER A 381 -13.13 -21.75 -20.09
C SER A 381 -12.09 -22.85 -20.33
N HIS A 382 -11.32 -23.18 -19.29
CA HIS A 382 -10.49 -24.39 -19.34
C HIS A 382 -11.42 -25.62 -19.28
N THR A 383 -11.68 -26.24 -20.41
CA THR A 383 -12.31 -27.58 -20.44
C THR A 383 -11.21 -28.60 -20.20
N GLN A 384 -11.05 -29.02 -18.95
CA GLN A 384 -10.39 -30.31 -18.69
C GLN A 384 -11.41 -31.39 -19.08
N ASP A 385 -11.17 -32.11 -20.20
CA ASP A 385 -11.80 -33.40 -20.48
C ASP A 385 -11.31 -34.47 -19.49
#